data_876c160fd2ca9f27d617d08e3b5227d4
#
_entry.id   876c160fd2ca9f27d617d08e3b5227d4
#
_cell.length_a   1.000
_cell.length_b   1.000
_cell.length_c   1.000
_cell.angle_alpha   90.00
_cell.angle_beta   90.00
_cell.angle_gamma   90.00
#
_symmetry.space_group_name_H-M   'P 1'
#
loop_
_entity.id
_entity.type
_entity.pdbx_description
1 polymer ?
#
loop_
_entity_poly.entity_id
_entity_poly.type
_entity_poly.pdbx_seq_one_letter_code
_entity_poly.pdbx_strand_id
1 'polypeptide(L)'
;VEVRSAEERIIELTKQQCRYLGFLRNQRRVCIEGSAGTGKTVLALEKAKQLAADGVTTLLTCFNNQLAARLALAAEDIENLTVQTFHDTCVKFAEEAGLELPSDSSGFNSEFFNVKLPELMIKAIDLVPDRRFGAVVIDEAQDLQPEWWELLELLLDDDNGWLWAFRDSGQN
;
A
#
# COMPACT_ATOMS: atom_id res chain seq x y z
N VAL A 1 7.05 -39.85 5.13
CA VAL A 1 7.42 -38.42 4.89
C VAL A 1 6.12 -37.72 4.55
N GLU A 2 5.51 -37.07 5.55
CA GLU A 2 4.29 -36.25 5.34
C GLU A 2 4.61 -35.09 4.42
N VAL A 3 3.89 -35.02 3.30
CA VAL A 3 3.87 -33.88 2.43
C VAL A 3 2.99 -32.84 3.12
N ARG A 4 3.60 -31.91 3.86
CA ARG A 4 2.88 -30.75 4.36
C ARG A 4 2.27 -30.01 3.18
N SER A 5 1.01 -29.60 3.28
CA SER A 5 0.33 -28.87 2.22
C SER A 5 1.05 -27.55 1.93
N ALA A 6 0.87 -27.00 0.73
CA ALA A 6 1.45 -25.69 0.38
C ALA A 6 0.98 -24.60 1.34
N GLU A 7 -0.26 -24.73 1.84
CA GLU A 7 -0.86 -23.82 2.82
C GLU A 7 -0.16 -23.88 4.19
N GLU A 8 0.20 -25.09 4.67
CA GLU A 8 0.95 -25.24 5.92
C GLU A 8 2.37 -24.67 5.82
N ARG A 9 3.02 -24.77 4.66
CA ARG A 9 4.32 -24.14 4.40
C ARG A 9 4.23 -22.62 4.41
N ILE A 10 3.17 -22.04 3.85
CA ILE A 10 2.91 -20.60 3.86
C ILE A 10 2.74 -20.09 5.30
N ILE A 11 1.98 -20.81 6.14
CA ILE A 11 1.76 -20.44 7.54
C ILE A 11 3.06 -20.52 8.35
N GLU A 12 3.90 -21.51 8.12
CA GLU A 12 5.15 -21.66 8.87
C GLU A 12 6.20 -20.61 8.49
N LEU A 13 6.33 -20.28 7.20
CA LEU A 13 7.13 -19.17 6.71
C LEU A 13 6.65 -17.83 7.30
N THR A 14 5.35 -17.63 7.35
CA THR A 14 4.73 -16.43 7.91
C THR A 14 5.08 -16.24 9.39
N LYS A 15 5.07 -17.30 10.20
CA LYS A 15 5.42 -17.23 11.64
C LYS A 15 6.88 -16.82 11.88
N GLN A 16 7.82 -17.31 11.08
CA GLN A 16 9.22 -16.90 11.18
C GLN A 16 9.42 -15.44 10.74
N GLN A 17 8.76 -15.05 9.68
CA GLN A 17 8.86 -13.70 9.12
C GLN A 17 8.19 -12.66 10.03
N CYS A 18 7.06 -12.98 10.68
CA CYS A 18 6.42 -12.10 11.64
C CYS A 18 7.31 -11.77 12.85
N ARG A 19 8.29 -12.60 13.18
CA ARG A 19 9.31 -12.27 14.19
C ARG A 19 10.16 -11.07 13.78
N TYR A 20 10.48 -10.92 12.48
CA TYR A 20 11.21 -9.75 11.98
C TYR A 20 10.40 -8.46 12.13
N LEU A 21 9.09 -8.52 11.94
CA LEU A 21 8.21 -7.36 12.21
C LEU A 21 8.28 -6.94 13.68
N GLY A 22 8.43 -7.89 14.60
CA GLY A 22 8.61 -7.63 16.02
C GLY A 22 9.88 -6.82 16.34
N PHE A 23 11.00 -7.10 15.67
CA PHE A 23 12.24 -6.34 15.84
C PHE A 23 12.13 -4.91 15.30
N LEU A 24 11.32 -4.71 14.26
CA LEU A 24 11.15 -3.42 13.60
C LEU A 24 9.89 -2.67 14.07
N ARG A 25 9.19 -3.19 15.09
CA ARG A 25 7.85 -2.67 15.47
C ARG A 25 7.83 -1.17 15.79
N ASN A 26 8.94 -0.62 16.27
CA ASN A 26 9.06 0.79 16.64
C ASN A 26 9.67 1.67 15.54
N GLN A 27 10.04 1.06 14.39
CA GLN A 27 10.60 1.80 13.27
C GLN A 27 9.45 2.33 12.40
N ARG A 28 9.37 3.65 12.28
CA ARG A 28 8.29 4.29 11.53
C ARG A 28 8.54 4.27 10.04
N ARG A 29 9.79 4.33 9.60
CA ARG A 29 10.18 4.33 8.18
C ARG A 29 11.08 3.13 7.90
N VAL A 30 10.59 2.19 7.10
CA VAL A 30 11.27 0.91 6.82
C VAL A 30 11.12 0.55 5.36
N CYS A 31 12.22 0.11 4.74
CA CYS A 31 12.20 -0.56 3.45
C CYS A 31 12.74 -1.98 3.60
N ILE A 32 11.93 -2.97 3.25
CA ILE A 32 12.28 -4.40 3.30
C ILE A 32 12.50 -4.90 1.90
N GLU A 33 13.71 -5.33 1.62
CA GLU A 33 14.08 -5.95 0.35
C GLU A 33 14.24 -7.46 0.50
N GLY A 34 13.82 -8.20 -0.51
CA GLY A 34 13.98 -9.65 -0.55
C GLY A 34 13.67 -10.20 -1.92
N SER A 35 14.13 -11.42 -2.20
CA SER A 35 13.85 -12.10 -3.46
C SER A 35 12.36 -12.38 -3.64
N ALA A 36 11.93 -12.60 -4.90
CA ALA A 36 10.56 -13.02 -5.19
C ALA A 36 10.19 -14.30 -4.41
N GLY A 37 8.94 -14.39 -3.96
CA GLY A 37 8.45 -15.56 -3.23
C GLY A 37 8.89 -15.67 -1.76
N THR A 38 9.56 -14.66 -1.19
CA THR A 38 9.98 -14.65 0.22
C THR A 38 8.87 -14.25 1.20
N GLY A 39 7.64 -14.05 0.73
CA GLY A 39 6.49 -13.72 1.57
C GLY A 39 6.37 -12.25 1.96
N LYS A 40 6.97 -11.32 1.20
CA LYS A 40 6.89 -9.88 1.44
C LYS A 40 5.44 -9.37 1.48
N THR A 41 4.60 -9.80 0.55
CA THR A 41 3.17 -9.48 0.51
C THR A 41 2.45 -9.86 1.79
N VAL A 42 2.75 -11.05 2.34
CA VAL A 42 2.17 -11.49 3.61
C VAL A 42 2.64 -10.61 4.75
N LEU A 43 3.92 -10.24 4.77
CA LEU A 43 4.47 -9.32 5.77
C LEU A 43 3.88 -7.91 5.65
N ALA A 44 3.67 -7.41 4.43
CA ALA A 44 3.03 -6.11 4.18
C ALA A 44 1.60 -6.10 4.73
N LEU A 45 0.81 -7.12 4.41
CA LEU A 45 -0.55 -7.27 4.93
C LEU A 45 -0.57 -7.38 6.46
N GLU A 46 0.31 -8.20 7.04
CA GLU A 46 0.38 -8.38 8.49
C GLU A 46 0.78 -7.09 9.21
N LYS A 47 1.76 -6.35 8.66
CA LYS A 47 2.13 -5.04 9.20
C LYS A 47 0.97 -4.04 9.13
N ALA A 48 0.26 -3.99 8.02
CA ALA A 48 -0.90 -3.12 7.86
C ALA A 48 -2.01 -3.48 8.87
N LYS A 49 -2.28 -4.77 9.08
CA LYS A 49 -3.22 -5.27 10.08
C LYS A 49 -2.83 -4.88 11.51
N GLN A 50 -1.55 -5.00 11.87
CA GLN A 50 -1.05 -4.62 13.19
C GLN A 50 -1.26 -3.12 13.45
N LEU A 51 -0.91 -2.26 12.47
CA LEU A 51 -1.09 -0.82 12.60
C LEU A 51 -2.57 -0.44 12.72
N ALA A 52 -3.44 -1.04 11.91
CA ALA A 52 -4.87 -0.82 11.98
C ALA A 52 -5.47 -1.29 13.32
N ALA A 53 -5.03 -2.43 13.86
CA ALA A 53 -5.44 -2.93 15.18
C ALA A 53 -4.97 -2.02 16.34
N ASP A 54 -3.85 -1.32 16.15
CA ASP A 54 -3.38 -0.30 17.09
C ASP A 54 -4.13 1.04 16.94
N GLY A 55 -5.17 1.08 16.10
CA GLY A 55 -6.02 2.27 15.88
C GLY A 55 -5.43 3.28 14.88
N VAL A 56 -4.38 2.92 14.15
CA VAL A 56 -3.76 3.78 13.15
C VAL A 56 -4.53 3.65 11.84
N THR A 57 -5.04 4.77 11.30
CA THR A 57 -5.65 4.80 9.97
C THR A 57 -4.61 4.43 8.92
N THR A 58 -4.73 3.26 8.33
CA THR A 58 -3.68 2.62 7.51
C THR A 58 -4.13 2.45 6.07
N LEU A 59 -3.28 2.85 5.13
CA LEU A 59 -3.37 2.53 3.71
C LEU A 59 -2.39 1.41 3.38
N LEU A 60 -2.88 0.28 2.87
CA LEU A 60 -2.07 -0.73 2.20
C LEU A 60 -2.24 -0.55 0.68
N THR A 61 -1.17 -0.23 -0.01
CA THR A 61 -1.20 0.05 -1.44
C THR A 61 -0.19 -0.78 -2.22
N CYS A 62 -0.51 -1.02 -3.48
CA CYS A 62 0.36 -1.63 -4.48
C CYS A 62 -0.03 -1.11 -5.87
N PHE A 63 0.73 -1.48 -6.90
CA PHE A 63 0.41 -1.08 -8.27
C PHE A 63 -0.56 -2.04 -8.97
N ASN A 64 -0.51 -3.33 -8.65
CA ASN A 64 -1.24 -4.39 -9.34
C ASN A 64 -2.69 -4.53 -8.84
N ASN A 65 -3.67 -4.35 -9.75
CA ASN A 65 -5.10 -4.46 -9.43
C ASN A 65 -5.51 -5.82 -8.88
N GLN A 66 -4.97 -6.93 -9.42
CA GLN A 66 -5.34 -8.28 -8.95
C GLN A 66 -4.80 -8.53 -7.55
N LEU A 67 -3.58 -8.05 -7.28
CA LEU A 67 -2.99 -8.12 -5.95
C LEU A 67 -3.79 -7.29 -4.95
N ALA A 68 -4.13 -6.05 -5.30
CA ALA A 68 -4.95 -5.18 -4.45
C ALA A 68 -6.31 -5.81 -4.12
N ALA A 69 -6.99 -6.40 -5.11
CA ALA A 69 -8.27 -7.08 -4.89
C ALA A 69 -8.16 -8.26 -3.93
N ARG A 70 -7.10 -9.08 -4.04
CA ARG A 70 -6.84 -10.20 -3.11
C ARG A 70 -6.53 -9.72 -1.69
N LEU A 71 -5.72 -8.68 -1.56
CA LEU A 71 -5.39 -8.08 -0.27
C LEU A 71 -6.63 -7.44 0.37
N ALA A 72 -7.48 -6.79 -0.43
CA ALA A 72 -8.73 -6.19 0.05
C ALA A 72 -9.69 -7.25 0.63
N LEU A 73 -9.84 -8.39 -0.05
CA LEU A 73 -10.62 -9.52 0.47
C LEU A 73 -10.05 -10.06 1.79
N ALA A 74 -8.72 -10.15 1.91
CA ALA A 74 -8.07 -10.63 3.13
C ALA A 74 -8.11 -9.62 4.29
N ALA A 75 -8.60 -8.41 4.04
CA ALA A 75 -8.66 -7.30 4.98
C ALA A 75 -10.07 -6.70 5.13
N GLU A 76 -11.13 -7.33 4.56
CA GLU A 76 -12.48 -6.75 4.47
C GLU A 76 -13.11 -6.44 5.84
N ASP A 77 -12.79 -7.25 6.85
CA ASP A 77 -13.34 -7.10 8.22
C ASP A 77 -12.43 -6.28 9.15
N ILE A 78 -11.39 -5.64 8.63
CA ILE A 78 -10.41 -4.93 9.47
C ILE A 78 -10.70 -3.43 9.46
N GLU A 79 -11.14 -2.92 10.59
CA GLU A 79 -11.33 -1.50 10.81
C GLU A 79 -9.99 -0.74 10.67
N ASN A 80 -10.06 0.52 10.26
CA ASN A 80 -8.91 1.41 10.04
C ASN A 80 -7.93 0.96 8.96
N LEU A 81 -8.23 -0.11 8.18
CA LEU A 81 -7.41 -0.57 7.07
C LEU A 81 -8.11 -0.32 5.72
N THR A 82 -7.48 0.48 4.89
CA THR A 82 -7.89 0.71 3.50
C THR A 82 -6.90 -0.01 2.58
N VAL A 83 -7.40 -0.83 1.66
CA VAL A 83 -6.56 -1.52 0.65
C VAL A 83 -6.98 -1.05 -0.73
N GLN A 84 -6.04 -0.45 -1.47
CA GLN A 84 -6.28 0.12 -2.81
C GLN A 84 -4.99 0.12 -3.62
N THR A 85 -5.11 0.16 -4.95
CA THR A 85 -3.95 0.51 -5.77
C THR A 85 -3.58 1.98 -5.59
N PHE A 86 -2.36 2.35 -5.99
CA PHE A 86 -1.95 3.75 -6.03
C PHE A 86 -2.91 4.60 -6.88
N HIS A 87 -3.28 4.10 -8.07
CA HIS A 87 -4.19 4.82 -8.96
C HIS A 87 -5.60 4.97 -8.39
N ASP A 88 -6.15 3.92 -7.77
CA ASP A 88 -7.47 4.00 -7.12
C ASP A 88 -7.46 5.01 -5.96
N THR A 89 -6.35 5.07 -5.23
CA THR A 89 -6.17 6.06 -4.16
C THR A 89 -6.22 7.47 -4.74
N CYS A 90 -5.48 7.74 -5.82
CA CYS A 90 -5.49 9.06 -6.48
C CYS A 90 -6.88 9.43 -7.02
N VAL A 91 -7.58 8.47 -7.65
CA VAL A 91 -8.95 8.69 -8.17
C VAL A 91 -9.90 9.06 -7.03
N LYS A 92 -9.88 8.31 -5.92
CA LYS A 92 -10.76 8.61 -4.78
C LYS A 92 -10.48 9.95 -4.14
N PHE A 93 -9.22 10.34 -4.00
CA PHE A 93 -8.88 11.68 -3.52
C PHE A 93 -9.40 12.78 -4.45
N ALA A 94 -9.27 12.60 -5.77
CA ALA A 94 -9.78 13.54 -6.75
C ALA A 94 -11.32 13.63 -6.70
N GLU A 95 -12.03 12.51 -6.57
CA GLU A 95 -13.48 12.46 -6.41
C GLU A 95 -13.94 13.17 -5.13
N GLU A 96 -13.32 12.87 -3.99
CA GLU A 96 -13.64 13.50 -2.69
C GLU A 96 -13.36 15.01 -2.69
N ALA A 97 -12.34 15.46 -3.44
CA ALA A 97 -12.02 16.86 -3.64
C ALA A 97 -12.92 17.58 -4.67
N GLY A 98 -13.84 16.84 -5.32
CA GLY A 98 -14.72 17.38 -6.35
C GLY A 98 -14.00 17.78 -7.64
N LEU A 99 -12.84 17.18 -7.93
CA LEU A 99 -12.08 17.43 -9.15
C LEU A 99 -12.65 16.66 -10.34
N GLU A 100 -12.58 17.25 -11.52
CA GLU A 100 -13.07 16.62 -12.75
C GLU A 100 -12.17 15.42 -13.16
N LEU A 101 -12.79 14.26 -13.31
CA LEU A 101 -12.21 13.05 -13.86
C LEU A 101 -12.79 12.76 -15.26
N PRO A 102 -12.10 11.96 -16.09
CA PRO A 102 -12.66 11.56 -17.38
C PRO A 102 -14.04 10.93 -17.23
N SER A 103 -14.99 11.34 -18.08
CA SER A 103 -16.36 10.86 -18.05
C SER A 103 -16.56 9.48 -18.69
N ASP A 104 -15.59 9.01 -19.44
CA ASP A 104 -15.60 7.73 -20.15
C ASP A 104 -14.26 7.00 -20.04
N SER A 105 -14.28 5.70 -20.39
CA SER A 105 -13.11 4.84 -20.32
C SER A 105 -11.97 5.24 -21.26
N SER A 106 -12.22 6.02 -22.32
CA SER A 106 -11.21 6.46 -23.28
C SER A 106 -10.31 7.55 -22.69
N GLY A 107 -10.82 8.31 -21.72
CA GLY A 107 -10.05 9.32 -20.98
C GLY A 107 -9.05 8.73 -19.99
N PHE A 108 -9.26 7.49 -19.52
CA PHE A 108 -8.35 6.78 -18.62
C PHE A 108 -7.26 6.04 -19.39
N ASN A 109 -6.40 6.78 -20.05
CA ASN A 109 -5.26 6.28 -20.81
C ASN A 109 -3.93 6.40 -20.03
N SER A 110 -2.84 5.91 -20.61
CA SER A 110 -1.53 5.94 -19.96
C SER A 110 -1.04 7.35 -19.60
N GLU A 111 -1.35 8.35 -20.44
CA GLU A 111 -1.01 9.75 -20.16
C GLU A 111 -1.78 10.27 -18.94
N PHE A 112 -3.08 9.92 -18.86
CA PHE A 112 -3.88 10.28 -17.69
C PHE A 112 -3.29 9.70 -16.40
N PHE A 113 -3.02 8.40 -16.36
CA PHE A 113 -2.53 7.73 -15.15
C PHE A 113 -1.11 8.17 -14.76
N ASN A 114 -0.23 8.41 -15.72
CA ASN A 114 1.16 8.73 -15.44
C ASN A 114 1.42 10.22 -15.19
N VAL A 115 0.59 11.11 -15.72
CA VAL A 115 0.83 12.56 -15.66
C VAL A 115 -0.33 13.28 -14.97
N LYS A 116 -1.55 13.18 -15.51
CA LYS A 116 -2.67 14.00 -15.04
C LYS A 116 -3.18 13.58 -13.66
N LEU A 117 -3.27 12.29 -13.40
CA LEU A 117 -3.78 11.79 -12.12
C LEU A 117 -2.87 12.13 -10.94
N PRO A 118 -1.53 12.01 -11.01
CA PRO A 118 -0.63 12.54 -9.99
C PRO A 118 -0.79 14.05 -9.75
N GLU A 119 -0.94 14.85 -10.80
CA GLU A 119 -1.20 16.29 -10.66
C GLU A 119 -2.54 16.59 -9.96
N LEU A 120 -3.59 15.83 -10.29
CA LEU A 120 -4.88 15.93 -9.60
C LEU A 120 -4.76 15.52 -8.13
N MET A 121 -3.96 14.52 -7.83
CA MET A 121 -3.70 14.06 -6.47
C MET A 121 -3.09 15.16 -5.61
N ILE A 122 -2.09 15.89 -6.11
CA ILE A 122 -1.48 17.03 -5.40
C ILE A 122 -2.56 18.06 -5.03
N LYS A 123 -3.40 18.44 -6.00
CA LYS A 123 -4.49 19.38 -5.76
C LYS A 123 -5.52 18.85 -4.78
N ALA A 124 -5.88 17.56 -4.90
CA ALA A 124 -6.83 16.92 -4.03
C ALA A 124 -6.36 16.91 -2.56
N ILE A 125 -5.09 16.61 -2.33
CA ILE A 125 -4.48 16.61 -0.99
C ILE A 125 -4.67 17.97 -0.28
N ASP A 126 -4.54 19.08 -1.00
CA ASP A 126 -4.75 20.43 -0.44
C ASP A 126 -6.23 20.73 -0.17
N LEU A 127 -7.14 20.18 -0.99
CA LEU A 127 -8.58 20.43 -0.88
C LEU A 127 -9.26 19.57 0.19
N VAL A 128 -8.71 18.40 0.51
CA VAL A 128 -9.25 17.49 1.54
C VAL A 128 -8.19 17.21 2.63
N PRO A 129 -7.77 18.24 3.39
CA PRO A 129 -6.67 18.15 4.35
C PRO A 129 -6.92 17.14 5.47
N ASP A 130 -8.18 16.89 5.81
CA ASP A 130 -8.57 15.93 6.85
C ASP A 130 -8.48 14.46 6.37
N ARG A 131 -8.28 14.26 5.07
CA ARG A 131 -8.14 12.94 4.46
C ARG A 131 -6.68 12.50 4.44
N ARG A 132 -6.20 12.01 5.58
CA ARG A 132 -4.82 11.55 5.77
C ARG A 132 -4.80 10.15 6.38
N PHE A 133 -3.63 9.53 6.31
CA PHE A 133 -3.35 8.24 6.92
C PHE A 133 -2.25 8.38 7.98
N GLY A 134 -2.42 7.73 9.10
CA GLY A 134 -1.35 7.59 10.10
C GLY A 134 -0.27 6.61 9.64
N ALA A 135 -0.62 5.74 8.66
CA ALA A 135 0.32 4.78 8.08
C ALA A 135 0.06 4.53 6.60
N VAL A 136 1.16 4.40 5.84
CA VAL A 136 1.17 3.92 4.46
C VAL A 136 2.09 2.70 4.37
N VAL A 137 1.55 1.58 3.93
CA VAL A 137 2.28 0.33 3.68
C VAL A 137 2.22 0.04 2.18
N ILE A 138 3.37 -0.16 1.56
CA ILE A 138 3.51 -0.32 0.11
C ILE A 138 4.02 -1.71 -0.18
N ASP A 139 3.27 -2.51 -0.91
CA ASP A 139 3.73 -3.80 -1.45
C ASP A 139 4.14 -3.64 -2.91
N GLU A 140 5.09 -4.46 -3.36
CA GLU A 140 5.70 -4.39 -4.71
C GLU A 140 6.20 -2.97 -5.05
N ALA A 141 6.88 -2.35 -4.11
CA ALA A 141 7.29 -0.94 -4.19
C ALA A 141 8.24 -0.62 -5.36
N GLN A 142 8.88 -1.63 -5.98
CA GLN A 142 9.68 -1.48 -7.20
C GLN A 142 8.83 -1.08 -8.42
N ASP A 143 7.52 -1.33 -8.40
CA ASP A 143 6.61 -1.01 -9.50
C ASP A 143 6.18 0.47 -9.48
N LEU A 144 6.47 1.20 -8.39
CA LEU A 144 6.14 2.61 -8.26
C LEU A 144 7.19 3.50 -8.93
N GLN A 145 6.72 4.52 -9.65
CA GLN A 145 7.59 5.57 -10.18
C GLN A 145 8.13 6.44 -9.03
N PRO A 146 9.36 7.00 -9.16
CA PRO A 146 9.96 7.82 -8.10
C PRO A 146 9.07 8.99 -7.63
N GLU A 147 8.38 9.63 -8.55
CA GLU A 147 7.51 10.79 -8.28
C GLU A 147 6.28 10.41 -7.43
N TRP A 148 5.86 9.14 -7.48
CA TRP A 148 4.70 8.67 -6.71
C TRP A 148 5.02 8.44 -5.23
N TRP A 149 6.31 8.26 -4.90
CA TRP A 149 6.74 8.15 -3.51
C TRP A 149 6.46 9.42 -2.72
N GLU A 150 6.75 10.59 -3.32
CA GLU A 150 6.48 11.89 -2.70
C GLU A 150 4.97 12.06 -2.42
N LEU A 151 4.12 11.61 -3.36
CA LEU A 151 2.67 11.65 -3.19
C LEU A 151 2.20 10.77 -2.03
N LEU A 152 2.76 9.56 -1.90
CA LEU A 152 2.41 8.66 -0.80
C LEU A 152 2.88 9.20 0.56
N GLU A 153 4.01 9.90 0.61
CA GLU A 153 4.46 10.61 1.81
C GLU A 153 3.53 11.75 2.18
N LEU A 154 3.03 12.49 1.20
CA LEU A 154 2.06 13.57 1.42
C LEU A 154 0.70 13.08 1.95
N LEU A 155 0.39 11.79 1.84
CA LEU A 155 -0.81 11.19 2.42
C LEU A 155 -0.72 10.96 3.93
N LEU A 156 0.46 11.05 4.52
CA LEU A 156 0.64 10.86 5.95
C LEU A 156 0.11 12.06 6.75
N ASP A 157 -0.42 11.79 7.94
CA ASP A 157 -0.97 12.81 8.84
C ASP A 157 0.08 13.82 9.26
N ASP A 158 1.29 13.35 9.52
CA ASP A 158 2.42 14.14 9.96
C ASP A 158 3.77 13.51 9.55
N ASP A 159 4.85 14.20 9.83
CA ASP A 159 6.22 13.73 9.56
C ASP A 159 6.60 12.46 10.34
N ASN A 160 5.84 12.11 11.38
CA ASN A 160 6.00 10.92 12.19
C ASN A 160 5.14 9.74 11.73
N GLY A 161 4.39 9.88 10.66
CA GLY A 161 3.59 8.83 10.07
C GLY A 161 4.42 7.58 9.73
N TRP A 162 3.75 6.42 9.71
CA TRP A 162 4.40 5.16 9.38
C TRP A 162 4.48 4.99 7.88
N LEU A 163 5.70 4.77 7.34
CA LEU A 163 5.92 4.47 5.93
C LEU A 163 6.75 3.19 5.82
N TRP A 164 6.09 2.12 5.38
CA TRP A 164 6.71 0.81 5.20
C TRP A 164 6.61 0.38 3.75
N ALA A 165 7.74 -0.01 3.17
CA ALA A 165 7.83 -0.45 1.79
C ALA A 165 8.42 -1.85 1.70
N PHE A 166 7.84 -2.67 0.85
CA PHE A 166 8.30 -4.02 0.55
C PHE A 166 8.62 -4.09 -0.95
N ARG A 167 9.83 -4.47 -1.30
CA ARG A 167 10.29 -4.51 -2.69
C ARG A 167 11.10 -5.75 -3.02
N ASP A 168 11.10 -6.13 -4.29
CA ASP A 168 11.97 -7.15 -4.81
C ASP A 168 13.39 -6.61 -5.02
N SER A 169 14.40 -7.40 -4.58
CA SER A 169 15.82 -7.03 -4.70
C SER A 169 16.42 -7.30 -6.09
N GLY A 170 15.70 -7.91 -7.00
CA GLY A 170 16.18 -8.36 -8.30
C GLY A 170 15.63 -7.63 -9.53
N GLN A 171 14.78 -6.64 -9.35
CA GLN A 171 14.21 -5.84 -10.44
C GLN A 171 14.75 -4.42 -10.35
N ASN A 172 15.74 -4.12 -11.18
CA ASN A 172 16.23 -2.78 -11.49
C ASN A 172 15.66 -2.33 -12.82
#